data_d0841b37087e72671b96021da31c7e34
#
_entry.id   d0841b37087e72671b96021da31c7e34
#
_cell.length_a   1.000
_cell.length_b   1.000
_cell.length_c   1.000
_cell.angle_alpha   90.00
_cell.angle_beta   90.00
_cell.angle_gamma   90.00
#
_symmetry.space_group_name_H-M   'P 1'
#
loop_
_entity.id
_entity.type
_entity.pdbx_description
1 polymer ?
#
loop_
_entity_poly.entity_id
_entity_poly.type
_entity_poly.pdbx_seq_one_letter_code
_entity_poly.pdbx_strand_id
1 'polypeptide(L)'
;MYLIENHHEGIVSREKFDAVQAEMARRNAAKSPSKNAVTGMASYASKYALSERLVCGECGTLYRRCTWTRNGEKRVVWRCVSRLDYGKKYCHNSPTLDEAPLQQAILAALNTAMADKNSLIRQITDAMETEIIPFPGGTMSLGDIERRLRELEQQFQTLLEKATDDPGAYGCQFKEILDEQMFLKEKRYGILADNNEQSKANQRIMDAAQTLENASPYITEWDESAVRQLVETAKVLSKDEIAVTLKGGIEIRQKIVY
;
A
#
# COMPACT_ATOMS: atom_id res chain seq x y z
N MET A 1 -30.60 -10.61 19.67
CA MET A 1 -29.37 -11.29 19.27
C MET A 1 -28.39 -11.13 20.42
N TYR A 2 -27.95 -12.19 21.06
CA TYR A 2 -27.05 -12.14 22.20
C TYR A 2 -25.65 -12.46 21.72
N LEU A 3 -24.66 -11.60 22.05
CA LEU A 3 -23.25 -11.84 21.81
C LEU A 3 -22.67 -12.50 23.08
N ILE A 4 -22.16 -13.71 22.96
CA ILE A 4 -21.45 -14.39 24.04
C ILE A 4 -19.96 -14.33 23.68
N GLU A 5 -19.20 -13.55 24.46
CA GLU A 5 -17.76 -13.46 24.28
C GLU A 5 -17.05 -14.67 24.90
N ASN A 6 -15.94 -15.10 24.31
CA ASN A 6 -15.11 -16.22 24.78
C ASN A 6 -15.84 -17.57 24.90
N HIS A 7 -16.84 -17.80 24.06
CA HIS A 7 -17.61 -19.03 24.02
C HIS A 7 -16.75 -20.27 23.62
N HIS A 8 -15.70 -20.06 22.83
CA HIS A 8 -14.75 -21.10 22.39
C HIS A 8 -13.39 -20.48 22.09
N GLU A 9 -12.35 -21.31 22.09
CA GLU A 9 -11.02 -20.90 21.69
C GLU A 9 -11.00 -20.43 20.22
N GLY A 10 -10.38 -19.29 19.96
CA GLY A 10 -10.32 -18.72 18.62
C GLY A 10 -9.50 -19.58 17.67
N ILE A 11 -10.03 -19.90 16.48
CA ILE A 11 -9.32 -20.64 15.42
C ILE A 11 -8.10 -19.85 14.92
N VAL A 12 -8.17 -18.52 15.00
CA VAL A 12 -7.09 -17.59 14.62
C VAL A 12 -6.86 -16.61 15.77
N SER A 13 -5.60 -16.32 16.09
CA SER A 13 -5.29 -15.33 17.11
C SER A 13 -5.83 -13.94 16.73
N ARG A 14 -6.20 -13.15 17.74
CA ARG A 14 -6.75 -11.79 17.54
C ARG A 14 -5.80 -10.91 16.73
N GLU A 15 -4.51 -11.02 16.99
CA GLU A 15 -3.48 -10.27 16.28
C GLU A 15 -3.45 -10.59 14.78
N LYS A 16 -3.54 -11.88 14.41
CA LYS A 16 -3.63 -12.31 13.00
C LYS A 16 -4.92 -11.82 12.35
N PHE A 17 -6.04 -11.90 13.06
CA PHE A 17 -7.31 -11.41 12.55
C PHE A 17 -7.25 -9.91 12.28
N ASP A 18 -6.77 -9.12 13.23
CA ASP A 18 -6.66 -7.67 13.11
C ASP A 18 -5.69 -7.26 11.99
N ALA A 19 -4.57 -7.97 11.84
CA ALA A 19 -3.62 -7.77 10.74
C ALA A 19 -4.27 -8.05 9.36
N VAL A 20 -5.06 -9.11 9.25
CA VAL A 20 -5.80 -9.43 8.01
C VAL A 20 -6.86 -8.37 7.73
N GLN A 21 -7.60 -7.90 8.75
CA GLN A 21 -8.60 -6.84 8.57
C GLN A 21 -7.96 -5.53 8.11
N ALA A 22 -6.83 -5.16 8.71
CA ALA A 22 -6.06 -3.98 8.29
C ALA A 22 -5.58 -4.09 6.83
N GLU A 23 -5.07 -5.26 6.43
CA GLU A 23 -4.64 -5.51 5.06
C GLU A 23 -5.82 -5.49 4.06
N MET A 24 -6.97 -6.05 4.45
CA MET A 24 -8.18 -5.98 3.62
C MET A 24 -8.67 -4.54 3.46
N ALA A 25 -8.66 -3.74 4.53
CA ALA A 25 -9.02 -2.33 4.49
C ALA A 25 -8.05 -1.54 3.59
N ARG A 26 -6.73 -1.79 3.70
CA ARG A 26 -5.71 -1.19 2.85
C ARG A 26 -5.94 -1.50 1.37
N ARG A 27 -6.17 -2.78 1.03
CA ARG A 27 -6.46 -3.20 -0.35
C ARG A 27 -7.73 -2.57 -0.90
N ASN A 28 -8.75 -2.41 -0.07
CA ASN A 28 -9.98 -1.76 -0.49
C ASN A 28 -9.81 -0.24 -0.69
N ALA A 29 -9.01 0.41 0.14
CA ALA A 29 -8.69 1.84 0.00
C ALA A 29 -7.82 2.12 -1.25
N ALA A 30 -6.91 1.19 -1.60
CA ALA A 30 -6.09 1.27 -2.81
C ALA A 30 -6.90 1.02 -4.10
N LYS A 31 -8.10 0.44 -4.00
CA LYS A 31 -9.02 0.30 -5.14
C LYS A 31 -9.62 1.67 -5.47
N SER A 32 -8.97 2.40 -6.36
CA SER A 32 -9.56 3.59 -6.95
C SER A 32 -10.92 3.19 -7.57
N PRO A 33 -12.04 3.82 -7.15
CA PRO A 33 -13.32 3.55 -7.81
C PRO A 33 -13.16 3.96 -9.26
N SER A 34 -13.15 2.98 -10.17
CA SER A 34 -13.19 3.25 -11.59
C SER A 34 -14.50 4.01 -11.86
N LYS A 35 -14.40 5.31 -12.07
CA LYS A 35 -15.57 6.17 -12.36
C LYS A 35 -16.35 5.72 -13.61
N ASN A 36 -15.81 4.78 -14.38
CA ASN A 36 -16.34 4.36 -15.67
C ASN A 36 -16.61 2.84 -15.76
N ALA A 37 -16.51 2.07 -14.69
CA ALA A 37 -16.86 0.66 -14.72
C ALA A 37 -18.39 0.49 -14.70
N VAL A 38 -18.96 0.26 -15.86
CA VAL A 38 -20.41 0.04 -16.07
C VAL A 38 -20.87 -1.29 -15.44
N THR A 39 -19.96 -2.20 -15.15
CA THR A 39 -20.28 -3.49 -14.52
C THR A 39 -19.51 -3.61 -13.20
N GLY A 40 -20.24 -3.92 -12.11
CA GLY A 40 -19.67 -4.18 -10.78
C GLY A 40 -18.73 -5.39 -10.71
N MET A 41 -18.16 -5.81 -11.83
CA MET A 41 -17.16 -6.86 -11.97
C MET A 41 -15.71 -6.37 -11.76
N ALA A 42 -15.48 -5.21 -11.18
CA ALA A 42 -14.14 -4.73 -10.84
C ALA A 42 -13.48 -5.50 -9.67
N SER A 43 -14.18 -6.43 -9.06
CA SER A 43 -13.65 -7.31 -8.04
C SER A 43 -12.98 -8.52 -8.69
N TYR A 44 -11.72 -8.38 -9.10
CA TYR A 44 -10.93 -9.50 -9.57
C TYR A 44 -10.48 -10.35 -8.37
N ALA A 45 -10.70 -11.66 -8.47
CA ALA A 45 -10.15 -12.58 -7.48
C ALA A 45 -8.63 -12.45 -7.51
N SER A 46 -8.02 -12.17 -6.37
CA SER A 46 -6.56 -12.09 -6.20
C SER A 46 -5.90 -13.48 -6.23
N LYS A 47 -6.46 -14.40 -7.03
CA LYS A 47 -5.98 -15.77 -7.15
C LYS A 47 -4.57 -15.85 -7.73
N TYR A 48 -4.25 -14.98 -8.68
CA TYR A 48 -2.97 -14.96 -9.37
C TYR A 48 -2.10 -13.80 -8.88
N ALA A 49 -0.78 -14.00 -8.78
CA ALA A 49 0.14 -12.99 -8.25
C ALA A 49 0.12 -11.68 -9.05
N LEU A 50 -0.06 -11.78 -10.36
CA LEU A 50 -0.11 -10.62 -11.25
C LEU A 50 -1.46 -9.90 -11.26
N SER A 51 -2.52 -10.51 -10.69
CA SER A 51 -3.78 -9.79 -10.49
C SER A 51 -3.55 -8.59 -9.58
N GLU A 52 -4.01 -7.41 -9.99
CA GLU A 52 -3.82 -6.14 -9.26
C GLU A 52 -2.38 -5.58 -9.28
N ARG A 53 -1.40 -6.27 -9.90
CA ARG A 53 -0.01 -5.82 -10.01
C ARG A 53 0.45 -5.53 -11.42
N LEU A 54 -0.13 -6.19 -12.42
CA LEU A 54 0.23 -5.96 -13.82
C LEU A 54 -0.53 -4.75 -14.35
N VAL A 55 0.21 -3.68 -14.68
CA VAL A 55 -0.33 -2.36 -15.04
C VAL A 55 0.03 -2.00 -16.48
N CYS A 56 -0.89 -1.37 -17.20
CA CYS A 56 -0.66 -0.86 -18.54
C CYS A 56 0.22 0.39 -18.51
N GLY A 57 1.33 0.38 -19.26
CA GLY A 57 2.23 1.52 -19.38
C GLY A 57 1.62 2.74 -20.06
N GLU A 58 0.60 2.52 -20.93
CA GLU A 58 -0.06 3.60 -21.67
C GLU A 58 -1.18 4.27 -20.84
N CYS A 59 -2.12 3.48 -20.32
CA CYS A 59 -3.33 4.03 -19.68
C CYS A 59 -3.39 3.84 -18.15
N GLY A 60 -2.40 3.20 -17.54
CA GLY A 60 -2.35 2.96 -16.10
C GLY A 60 -3.36 1.94 -15.57
N THR A 61 -4.22 1.37 -16.42
CA THR A 61 -5.23 0.38 -15.99
C THR A 61 -4.60 -1.00 -15.82
N LEU A 62 -5.16 -1.78 -14.91
CA LEU A 62 -4.72 -3.15 -14.67
C LEU A 62 -4.90 -4.06 -15.89
N TYR A 63 -4.08 -5.09 -15.97
CA TYR A 63 -4.26 -6.20 -16.87
C TYR A 63 -5.12 -7.29 -16.24
N ARG A 64 -5.92 -7.95 -17.06
CA ARG A 64 -6.78 -9.07 -16.70
C ARG A 64 -6.30 -10.34 -17.37
N ARG A 65 -6.27 -11.43 -16.61
CA ARG A 65 -6.01 -12.78 -17.11
C ARG A 65 -7.24 -13.27 -17.90
N CYS A 66 -7.03 -13.65 -19.14
CA CYS A 66 -8.06 -14.18 -20.03
C CYS A 66 -7.63 -15.54 -20.59
N THR A 67 -8.59 -16.44 -20.73
CA THR A 67 -8.35 -17.72 -21.43
C THR A 67 -8.99 -17.64 -22.81
N TRP A 68 -8.19 -17.80 -23.84
CA TRP A 68 -8.66 -17.90 -25.21
C TRP A 68 -8.62 -19.35 -25.67
N THR A 69 -9.65 -19.75 -26.38
CA THR A 69 -9.68 -21.03 -27.06
C THR A 69 -9.64 -20.79 -28.56
N ARG A 70 -8.63 -21.31 -29.24
CA ARG A 70 -8.50 -21.26 -30.70
C ARG A 70 -8.14 -22.66 -31.20
N ASN A 71 -8.92 -23.17 -32.15
CA ASN A 71 -8.71 -24.51 -32.72
C ASN A 71 -8.65 -25.65 -31.66
N GLY A 72 -9.41 -25.53 -30.56
CA GLY A 72 -9.38 -26.51 -29.45
C GLY A 72 -8.26 -26.30 -28.43
N GLU A 73 -7.26 -25.49 -28.73
CA GLU A 73 -6.17 -25.17 -27.81
C GLU A 73 -6.53 -24.00 -26.91
N LYS A 74 -6.31 -24.17 -25.61
CA LYS A 74 -6.49 -23.12 -24.60
C LYS A 74 -5.18 -22.35 -24.42
N ARG A 75 -5.23 -21.04 -24.68
CA ARG A 75 -4.12 -20.11 -24.47
C ARG A 75 -4.48 -19.12 -23.37
N VAL A 76 -3.62 -18.95 -22.43
CA VAL A 76 -3.79 -17.99 -21.34
C VAL A 76 -3.02 -16.73 -21.66
N VAL A 77 -3.73 -15.60 -21.62
CA VAL A 77 -3.18 -14.30 -21.98
C VAL A 77 -3.58 -13.23 -20.97
N TRP A 78 -2.77 -12.20 -20.89
CA TRP A 78 -3.05 -11.00 -20.10
C TRP A 78 -3.39 -9.84 -21.04
N ARG A 79 -4.47 -9.11 -20.72
CA ARG A 79 -4.95 -7.98 -21.50
C ARG A 79 -5.32 -6.79 -20.63
N CYS A 80 -5.03 -5.59 -21.11
CA CYS A 80 -5.45 -4.35 -20.47
C CYS A 80 -6.98 -4.29 -20.35
N VAL A 81 -7.49 -4.01 -19.16
CA VAL A 81 -8.93 -3.93 -18.86
C VAL A 81 -9.59 -2.81 -19.66
N SER A 82 -8.98 -1.63 -19.73
CA SER A 82 -9.48 -0.52 -20.52
C SER A 82 -9.65 -0.90 -22.00
N ARG A 83 -8.69 -1.67 -22.54
CA ARG A 83 -8.76 -2.16 -23.91
C ARG A 83 -9.82 -3.25 -24.10
N LEU A 84 -10.06 -4.08 -23.09
CA LEU A 84 -11.12 -5.10 -23.12
C LEU A 84 -12.51 -4.47 -23.12
N ASP A 85 -12.73 -3.47 -22.26
CA ASP A 85 -14.05 -2.89 -22.03
C ASP A 85 -14.41 -1.83 -23.07
N TYR A 86 -13.43 -1.08 -23.56
CA TYR A 86 -13.68 0.09 -24.44
C TYR A 86 -12.95 0.02 -25.80
N GLY A 87 -12.27 -1.08 -26.08
CA GLY A 87 -11.50 -1.20 -27.32
C GLY A 87 -10.33 -0.22 -27.38
N LYS A 88 -10.12 0.37 -28.55
CA LYS A 88 -9.03 1.36 -28.76
C LYS A 88 -9.35 2.78 -28.28
N LYS A 89 -10.52 3.00 -27.67
CA LYS A 89 -10.98 4.37 -27.33
C LYS A 89 -10.08 5.06 -26.31
N TYR A 90 -9.60 4.31 -25.29
CA TYR A 90 -8.81 4.87 -24.18
C TYR A 90 -7.42 4.26 -24.07
N CYS A 91 -7.12 3.20 -24.81
CA CYS A 91 -5.83 2.53 -24.79
C CYS A 91 -5.54 1.99 -26.19
N HIS A 92 -4.56 2.59 -26.88
CA HIS A 92 -4.31 2.34 -28.29
C HIS A 92 -3.30 1.21 -28.55
N ASN A 93 -2.24 1.15 -27.73
CA ASN A 93 -1.07 0.33 -27.99
C ASN A 93 -0.82 -0.77 -26.96
N SER A 94 -1.75 -0.99 -26.00
CA SER A 94 -1.55 -2.05 -25.01
C SER A 94 -1.49 -3.43 -25.69
N PRO A 95 -0.39 -4.16 -25.52
CA PRO A 95 -0.25 -5.49 -26.12
C PRO A 95 -1.07 -6.53 -25.36
N THR A 96 -1.38 -7.62 -26.04
CA THR A 96 -1.78 -8.87 -25.39
C THR A 96 -0.53 -9.69 -25.11
N LEU A 97 -0.35 -10.11 -23.87
CA LEU A 97 0.83 -10.84 -23.43
C LEU A 97 0.46 -12.30 -23.12
N ASP A 98 1.27 -13.23 -23.57
CA ASP A 98 1.16 -14.62 -23.17
C ASP A 98 1.64 -14.82 -21.75
N GLU A 99 0.97 -15.67 -20.99
CA GLU A 99 1.29 -15.88 -19.57
C GLU A 99 2.68 -16.46 -19.35
N ALA A 100 3.06 -17.50 -20.10
CA ALA A 100 4.34 -18.17 -19.89
C ALA A 100 5.55 -17.26 -20.18
N PRO A 101 5.65 -16.55 -21.33
CA PRO A 101 6.73 -15.59 -21.56
C PRO A 101 6.76 -14.46 -20.56
N LEU A 102 5.60 -13.96 -20.12
CA LEU A 102 5.50 -12.92 -19.09
C LEU A 102 6.03 -13.40 -17.74
N GLN A 103 5.67 -14.60 -17.32
CA GLN A 103 6.18 -15.21 -16.08
C GLN A 103 7.70 -15.39 -16.14
N GLN A 104 8.23 -15.88 -17.26
CA GLN A 104 9.69 -16.02 -17.45
C GLN A 104 10.41 -14.67 -17.37
N ALA A 105 9.87 -13.63 -17.97
CA ALA A 105 10.44 -12.29 -17.90
C ALA A 105 10.46 -11.75 -16.45
N ILE A 106 9.40 -11.96 -15.69
CA ILE A 106 9.34 -11.55 -14.29
C ILE A 106 10.34 -12.36 -13.43
N LEU A 107 10.44 -13.67 -13.66
CA LEU A 107 11.47 -14.50 -12.99
C LEU A 107 12.88 -14.03 -13.33
N ALA A 108 13.17 -13.69 -14.58
CA ALA A 108 14.45 -13.15 -14.99
C ALA A 108 14.75 -11.81 -14.31
N ALA A 109 13.77 -10.92 -14.18
CA ALA A 109 13.92 -9.68 -13.43
C ALA A 109 14.20 -9.93 -11.95
N LEU A 110 13.47 -10.84 -11.31
CA LEU A 110 13.73 -11.25 -9.93
C LEU A 110 15.13 -11.83 -9.76
N ASN A 111 15.58 -12.71 -10.66
CA ASN A 111 16.89 -13.31 -10.59
C ASN A 111 18.01 -12.28 -10.82
N THR A 112 17.77 -11.27 -11.67
CA THR A 112 18.70 -10.14 -11.83
C THR A 112 18.84 -9.36 -10.53
N ALA A 113 17.73 -9.11 -9.85
CA ALA A 113 17.72 -8.50 -8.52
C ALA A 113 18.46 -9.35 -7.49
N MET A 114 18.25 -10.67 -7.51
CA MET A 114 18.87 -11.61 -6.58
C MET A 114 20.38 -11.76 -6.80
N ALA A 115 20.88 -11.56 -8.01
CA ALA A 115 22.31 -11.63 -8.31
C ALA A 115 23.13 -10.55 -7.59
N ASP A 116 22.52 -9.40 -7.30
CA ASP A 116 23.14 -8.31 -6.52
C ASP A 116 22.41 -8.05 -5.19
N LYS A 117 22.03 -9.12 -4.52
CA LYS A 117 21.25 -9.15 -3.28
C LYS A 117 21.77 -8.22 -2.20
N ASN A 118 23.11 -8.21 -2.00
CA ASN A 118 23.72 -7.38 -0.95
C ASN A 118 23.65 -5.89 -1.26
N SER A 119 23.78 -5.49 -2.53
CA SER A 119 23.62 -4.12 -2.96
C SER A 119 22.14 -3.67 -2.80
N LEU A 120 21.21 -4.53 -3.16
CA LEU A 120 19.78 -4.27 -2.99
C LEU A 120 19.38 -4.07 -1.52
N ILE A 121 19.83 -4.95 -0.64
CA ILE A 121 19.55 -4.83 0.81
C ILE A 121 20.14 -3.52 1.34
N ARG A 122 21.38 -3.16 0.95
CA ARG A 122 21.96 -1.88 1.33
C ARG A 122 21.16 -0.69 0.80
N GLN A 123 20.79 -0.68 -0.47
CA GLN A 123 19.97 0.41 -1.05
C GLN A 123 18.62 0.56 -0.32
N ILE A 124 17.99 -0.55 0.04
CA ILE A 124 16.74 -0.55 0.81
C ILE A 124 16.97 0.03 2.21
N THR A 125 18.05 -0.38 2.89
CA THR A 125 18.40 0.11 4.23
C THR A 125 18.78 1.59 4.20
N ASP A 126 19.59 2.01 3.23
CA ASP A 126 20.00 3.40 3.05
C ASP A 126 18.81 4.31 2.72
N ALA A 127 17.85 3.83 1.93
CA ALA A 127 16.61 4.55 1.65
C ALA A 127 15.77 4.75 2.93
N MET A 128 15.71 3.76 3.81
CA MET A 128 15.02 3.88 5.10
C MET A 128 15.70 4.90 6.02
N GLU A 129 17.04 4.96 6.02
CA GLU A 129 17.79 5.93 6.83
C GLU A 129 17.69 7.36 6.30
N THR A 130 17.59 7.53 4.97
CA THR A 130 17.47 8.84 4.33
C THR A 130 16.05 9.38 4.33
N GLU A 131 15.01 8.54 4.42
CA GLU A 131 13.62 8.97 4.55
C GLU A 131 13.22 9.40 5.97
N ILE A 132 14.13 9.47 6.93
CA ILE A 132 13.93 10.29 8.14
C ILE A 132 14.04 11.77 7.70
N ILE A 133 13.08 12.21 6.90
CA ILE A 133 12.93 13.62 6.54
C ILE A 133 12.55 14.35 7.82
N PRO A 134 13.34 15.33 8.26
CA PRO A 134 12.89 16.26 9.30
C PRO A 134 11.62 16.92 8.77
N PHE A 135 10.53 16.78 9.48
CA PHE A 135 9.20 17.28 9.15
C PHE A 135 9.29 18.70 8.57
N PRO A 136 9.03 18.96 7.27
CA PRO A 136 9.08 20.31 6.73
C PRO A 136 7.80 21.03 7.17
N GLY A 137 7.86 21.78 8.25
CA GLY A 137 6.82 22.73 8.59
C GLY A 137 6.23 22.68 10.00
N GLY A 138 6.84 22.02 10.94
CA GLY A 138 6.30 22.01 12.31
C GLY A 138 7.29 22.43 13.36
N THR A 139 7.18 23.66 13.84
CA THR A 139 7.96 24.21 14.97
C THR A 139 7.59 23.57 16.32
N MET A 140 6.66 22.61 16.38
CA MET A 140 6.25 21.96 17.62
C MET A 140 6.41 20.42 17.51
N SER A 141 7.20 19.86 18.40
CA SER A 141 7.32 18.42 18.56
C SER A 141 6.08 17.82 19.23
N LEU A 142 5.90 16.51 19.15
CA LEU A 142 4.81 15.81 19.86
C LEU A 142 4.84 16.12 21.37
N GLY A 143 6.03 16.15 21.95
CA GLY A 143 6.23 16.50 23.37
C GLY A 143 5.83 17.94 23.70
N ASP A 144 6.06 18.87 22.77
CA ASP A 144 5.63 20.28 22.95
C ASP A 144 4.12 20.40 22.88
N ILE A 145 3.46 19.68 21.97
CA ILE A 145 2.01 19.63 21.86
C ILE A 145 1.39 19.06 23.15
N GLU A 146 1.92 17.97 23.67
CA GLU A 146 1.43 17.36 24.90
C GLU A 146 1.65 18.23 26.12
N ARG A 147 2.77 18.93 26.19
CA ARG A 147 3.03 19.91 27.25
C ARG A 147 2.02 21.05 27.18
N ARG A 148 1.80 21.61 26.01
CA ARG A 148 0.86 22.72 25.81
C ARG A 148 -0.59 22.33 26.12
N LEU A 149 -1.00 21.11 25.75
CA LEU A 149 -2.31 20.59 26.11
C LEU A 149 -2.50 20.48 27.63
N ARG A 150 -1.48 20.07 28.38
CA ARG A 150 -1.53 20.04 29.86
C ARG A 150 -1.63 21.45 30.44
N GLU A 151 -0.89 22.42 29.91
CA GLU A 151 -0.98 23.81 30.33
C GLU A 151 -2.37 24.41 30.12
N LEU A 152 -2.98 24.16 28.95
CA LEU A 152 -4.33 24.59 28.63
C LEU A 152 -5.37 23.93 29.52
N GLU A 153 -5.19 22.68 29.87
CA GLU A 153 -6.05 21.97 30.81
C GLU A 153 -6.01 22.62 32.21
N GLN A 154 -4.83 22.94 32.69
CA GLN A 154 -4.67 23.66 33.97
C GLN A 154 -5.30 25.06 33.93
N GLN A 155 -5.10 25.80 32.83
CA GLN A 155 -5.74 27.10 32.64
C GLN A 155 -7.26 27.01 32.63
N PHE A 156 -7.80 25.98 31.96
CA PHE A 156 -9.24 25.72 31.93
C PHE A 156 -9.79 25.45 33.33
N GLN A 157 -9.13 24.63 34.14
CA GLN A 157 -9.54 24.34 35.51
C GLN A 157 -9.49 25.59 36.37
N THR A 158 -8.43 26.40 36.24
CA THR A 158 -8.31 27.67 37.03
C THR A 158 -9.39 28.67 36.64
N LEU A 159 -9.76 28.74 35.36
CA LEU A 159 -10.87 29.58 34.89
C LEU A 159 -12.22 29.07 35.38
N LEU A 160 -12.40 27.76 35.43
CA LEU A 160 -13.62 27.13 35.92
C LEU A 160 -13.88 27.49 37.41
N GLU A 161 -12.81 27.45 38.20
CA GLU A 161 -12.87 27.86 39.62
C GLU A 161 -13.25 29.34 39.81
N LYS A 162 -12.69 30.23 38.95
CA LYS A 162 -13.02 31.65 38.98
C LYS A 162 -14.41 31.97 38.42
N ALA A 163 -14.93 31.20 37.48
CA ALA A 163 -16.20 31.39 36.84
C ALA A 163 -17.39 30.96 37.73
N THR A 164 -17.15 30.36 38.89
CA THR A 164 -18.24 30.04 39.86
C THR A 164 -18.98 31.30 40.34
N ASP A 165 -18.29 32.46 40.38
CA ASP A 165 -18.88 33.71 40.89
C ASP A 165 -19.52 34.55 39.77
N ASP A 166 -19.04 34.49 38.54
CA ASP A 166 -19.63 35.17 37.37
C ASP A 166 -19.40 34.38 36.07
N PRO A 167 -20.33 33.50 35.70
CA PRO A 167 -20.16 32.63 34.52
C PRO A 167 -20.10 33.36 33.18
N GLY A 168 -20.63 34.58 33.09
CA GLY A 168 -20.67 35.36 31.87
C GLY A 168 -19.37 36.06 31.48
N ALA A 169 -18.55 36.39 32.49
CA ALA A 169 -17.30 37.18 32.31
C ALA A 169 -16.19 36.44 31.57
N TYR A 170 -16.20 35.11 31.59
CA TYR A 170 -15.07 34.28 31.09
C TYR A 170 -15.38 33.52 29.79
N GLY A 171 -16.54 33.75 29.17
CA GLY A 171 -16.98 32.99 27.99
C GLY A 171 -16.00 33.05 26.80
N CYS A 172 -15.40 34.19 26.51
CA CYS A 172 -14.41 34.35 25.45
C CYS A 172 -13.13 33.54 25.73
N GLN A 173 -12.66 33.56 26.97
CA GLN A 173 -11.43 32.84 27.38
C GLN A 173 -11.62 31.33 27.34
N PHE A 174 -12.77 30.83 27.75
CA PHE A 174 -13.11 29.41 27.58
C PHE A 174 -13.12 29.00 26.12
N LYS A 175 -13.68 29.82 25.24
CA LYS A 175 -13.71 29.54 23.82
C LYS A 175 -12.29 29.48 23.22
N GLU A 176 -11.42 30.46 23.55
CA GLU A 176 -10.04 30.47 23.06
C GLU A 176 -9.27 29.21 23.50
N ILE A 177 -9.38 28.80 24.75
CA ILE A 177 -8.73 27.59 25.27
C ILE A 177 -9.25 26.35 24.55
N LEU A 178 -10.56 26.22 24.35
CA LEU A 178 -11.17 25.09 23.66
C LEU A 178 -10.75 25.01 22.18
N ASP A 179 -10.72 26.16 21.49
CA ASP A 179 -10.30 26.26 20.10
C ASP A 179 -8.81 25.84 19.95
N GLU A 180 -7.94 26.33 20.84
CA GLU A 180 -6.52 25.94 20.86
C GLU A 180 -6.35 24.46 21.20
N GLN A 181 -7.07 23.93 22.18
CA GLN A 181 -7.05 22.49 22.50
C GLN A 181 -7.49 21.63 21.33
N MET A 182 -8.55 22.03 20.61
CA MET A 182 -9.05 21.30 19.46
C MET A 182 -8.02 21.27 18.33
N PHE A 183 -7.41 22.41 18.01
CA PHE A 183 -6.36 22.54 17.03
C PHE A 183 -5.12 21.66 17.36
N LEU A 184 -4.67 21.67 18.62
CA LEU A 184 -3.53 20.86 19.06
C LEU A 184 -3.84 19.35 19.06
N LYS A 185 -5.06 18.96 19.41
CA LYS A 185 -5.52 17.56 19.34
C LYS A 185 -5.54 17.05 17.90
N GLU A 186 -6.03 17.86 16.97
CA GLU A 186 -6.03 17.53 15.53
C GLU A 186 -4.60 17.38 14.99
N LYS A 187 -3.72 18.33 15.33
CA LYS A 187 -2.29 18.25 14.97
C LYS A 187 -1.61 17.00 15.52
N ARG A 188 -1.85 16.67 16.81
CA ARG A 188 -1.34 15.46 17.44
C ARG A 188 -1.81 14.20 16.70
N TYR A 189 -3.09 14.15 16.35
CA TYR A 189 -3.67 13.02 15.61
C TYR A 189 -3.01 12.85 14.23
N GLY A 190 -2.79 13.95 13.49
CA GLY A 190 -2.09 13.93 12.22
C GLY A 190 -0.68 13.36 12.34
N ILE A 191 0.13 13.86 13.29
CA ILE A 191 1.50 13.35 13.52
C ILE A 191 1.52 11.85 13.89
N LEU A 192 0.58 11.41 14.73
CA LEU A 192 0.50 10.00 15.12
C LEU A 192 0.04 9.10 13.96
N ALA A 193 -0.84 9.59 13.11
CA ALA A 193 -1.29 8.87 11.90
C ALA A 193 -0.14 8.72 10.91
N ASP A 194 0.61 9.80 10.63
CA ASP A 194 1.76 9.80 9.73
C ASP A 194 2.88 8.88 10.23
N ASN A 195 3.21 8.94 11.53
CA ASN A 195 4.20 8.05 12.15
C ASN A 195 3.78 6.57 12.05
N ASN A 196 2.48 6.26 12.19
CA ASN A 196 1.97 4.89 12.08
C ASN A 196 2.04 4.38 10.63
N GLU A 197 1.70 5.22 9.65
CA GLU A 197 1.83 4.87 8.22
C GLU A 197 3.30 4.65 7.83
N GLN A 198 4.20 5.50 8.30
CA GLN A 198 5.64 5.37 8.05
C GLN A 198 6.23 4.11 8.71
N SER A 199 5.84 3.83 9.94
CA SER A 199 6.23 2.60 10.64
C SER A 199 5.77 1.34 9.91
N LYS A 200 4.53 1.33 9.40
CA LYS A 200 4.00 0.23 8.58
C LYS A 200 4.72 0.10 7.24
N ALA A 201 5.08 1.21 6.60
CA ALA A 201 5.86 1.20 5.36
C ALA A 201 7.24 0.59 5.60
N ASN A 202 7.94 1.03 6.65
CA ASN A 202 9.24 0.52 7.05
C ASN A 202 9.19 -0.98 7.38
N GLN A 203 8.15 -1.43 8.11
CA GLN A 203 7.97 -2.85 8.42
C GLN A 203 7.83 -3.70 7.15
N ARG A 204 7.07 -3.23 6.16
CA ARG A 204 6.92 -3.94 4.87
C ARG A 204 8.23 -4.02 4.10
N ILE A 205 9.04 -2.98 4.16
CA ILE A 205 10.35 -2.94 3.52
C ILE A 205 11.30 -3.93 4.23
N MET A 206 11.29 -3.95 5.56
CA MET A 206 12.07 -4.93 6.34
C MET A 206 11.63 -6.38 6.06
N ASP A 207 10.32 -6.64 6.01
CA ASP A 207 9.79 -7.97 5.68
C ASP A 207 10.21 -8.39 4.26
N ALA A 208 10.26 -7.46 3.30
CA ALA A 208 10.74 -7.71 1.96
C ALA A 208 12.26 -8.00 1.94
N ALA A 209 13.05 -7.23 2.69
CA ALA A 209 14.50 -7.46 2.83
C ALA A 209 14.77 -8.84 3.45
N GLN A 210 14.06 -9.20 4.52
CA GLN A 210 14.19 -10.50 5.16
C GLN A 210 13.76 -11.65 4.24
N THR A 211 12.73 -11.43 3.41
CA THR A 211 12.31 -12.41 2.39
C THR A 211 13.39 -12.59 1.33
N LEU A 212 14.03 -11.49 0.91
CA LEU A 212 15.18 -11.52 0.00
C LEU A 212 16.38 -12.24 0.64
N GLU A 213 16.66 -12.02 1.91
CA GLU A 213 17.73 -12.70 2.64
C GLU A 213 17.53 -14.23 2.68
N ASN A 214 16.32 -14.67 2.94
CA ASN A 214 15.97 -16.08 3.08
C ASN A 214 15.67 -16.77 1.73
N ALA A 215 15.51 -16.02 0.64
CA ALA A 215 15.24 -16.58 -0.66
C ALA A 215 16.47 -17.30 -1.24
N SER A 216 16.23 -18.42 -1.92
CA SER A 216 17.26 -19.11 -2.69
C SER A 216 17.90 -18.13 -3.68
N PRO A 217 19.23 -18.27 -3.95
CA PRO A 217 19.94 -17.32 -4.82
C PRO A 217 19.43 -17.32 -6.27
N TYR A 218 18.57 -18.24 -6.61
CA TYR A 218 17.98 -18.36 -7.94
C TYR A 218 16.58 -18.97 -7.88
N ILE A 219 15.60 -18.30 -8.50
CA ILE A 219 14.20 -18.76 -8.60
C ILE A 219 14.02 -19.39 -9.98
N THR A 220 13.86 -20.71 -10.05
CA THR A 220 13.71 -21.45 -11.31
C THR A 220 12.25 -21.62 -11.73
N GLU A 221 11.34 -21.73 -10.74
CA GLU A 221 9.93 -22.02 -10.97
C GLU A 221 9.06 -20.84 -10.56
N TRP A 222 7.93 -20.72 -11.26
CA TRP A 222 6.95 -19.69 -10.92
C TRP A 222 6.24 -20.02 -9.60
N ASP A 223 6.49 -19.21 -8.58
CA ASP A 223 5.78 -19.28 -7.30
C ASP A 223 4.94 -18.02 -7.10
N GLU A 224 3.63 -18.19 -7.06
CA GLU A 224 2.66 -17.12 -6.83
C GLU A 224 2.90 -16.39 -5.50
N SER A 225 3.37 -17.11 -4.47
CA SER A 225 3.62 -16.54 -3.15
C SER A 225 4.86 -15.67 -3.15
N ALA A 226 5.97 -16.16 -3.68
CA ALA A 226 7.23 -15.42 -3.80
C ALA A 226 7.04 -14.16 -4.65
N VAL A 227 6.36 -14.26 -5.79
CA VAL A 227 6.08 -13.09 -6.63
C VAL A 227 5.23 -12.05 -5.90
N ARG A 228 4.23 -12.47 -5.12
CA ARG A 228 3.44 -11.54 -4.30
C ARG A 228 4.25 -10.86 -3.20
N GLN A 229 5.22 -11.56 -2.64
CA GLN A 229 6.07 -11.01 -1.59
C GLN A 229 7.09 -10.01 -2.14
N LEU A 230 7.66 -10.28 -3.32
CA LEU A 230 8.77 -9.52 -3.87
C LEU A 230 8.35 -8.41 -4.84
N VAL A 231 7.34 -8.68 -5.70
CA VAL A 231 6.89 -7.73 -6.72
C VAL A 231 5.82 -6.81 -6.16
N GLU A 232 6.02 -5.52 -6.30
CA GLU A 232 5.02 -4.49 -6.01
C GLU A 232 4.13 -4.25 -7.23
N THR A 233 4.73 -3.89 -8.36
CA THR A 233 4.05 -3.70 -9.64
C THR A 233 4.89 -4.21 -10.80
N ALA A 234 4.22 -4.61 -11.89
CA ALA A 234 4.84 -4.89 -13.18
C ALA A 234 4.14 -4.03 -14.23
N LYS A 235 4.85 -3.10 -14.83
CA LYS A 235 4.34 -2.18 -15.83
C LYS A 235 4.69 -2.67 -17.23
N VAL A 236 3.68 -2.86 -18.06
CA VAL A 236 3.83 -3.28 -19.45
C VAL A 236 4.19 -2.07 -20.30
N LEU A 237 5.42 -1.98 -20.78
CA LEU A 237 5.90 -0.89 -21.61
C LEU A 237 5.61 -1.13 -23.07
N SER A 238 5.88 -2.34 -23.55
CA SER A 238 5.62 -2.78 -24.91
C SER A 238 5.26 -4.27 -24.96
N LYS A 239 5.13 -4.83 -26.16
CA LYS A 239 4.95 -6.27 -26.33
C LYS A 239 6.16 -7.06 -25.80
N ASP A 240 7.33 -6.48 -25.95
CA ASP A 240 8.60 -7.16 -25.73
C ASP A 240 9.34 -6.64 -24.49
N GLU A 241 8.75 -5.72 -23.70
CA GLU A 241 9.40 -5.11 -22.56
C GLU A 241 8.42 -4.81 -21.41
N ILE A 242 8.87 -5.14 -20.19
CA ILE A 242 8.19 -4.81 -18.93
C ILE A 242 9.16 -4.11 -17.97
N ALA A 243 8.63 -3.26 -17.11
CA ALA A 243 9.33 -2.73 -15.95
C ALA A 243 8.73 -3.37 -14.69
N VAL A 244 9.54 -4.08 -13.94
CA VAL A 244 9.16 -4.75 -12.69
C VAL A 244 9.66 -3.93 -11.53
N THR A 245 8.76 -3.42 -10.71
CA THR A 245 9.10 -2.71 -9.47
C THR A 245 9.00 -3.69 -8.31
N LEU A 246 10.08 -3.84 -7.58
CA LEU A 246 10.13 -4.66 -6.37
C LEU A 246 9.65 -3.86 -5.16
N LYS A 247 9.22 -4.55 -4.12
CA LYS A 247 8.96 -3.92 -2.83
C LYS A 247 10.28 -3.33 -2.32
N GLY A 248 10.28 -2.02 -2.07
CA GLY A 248 11.50 -1.25 -1.83
C GLY A 248 11.83 -0.26 -2.95
N GLY A 249 10.97 -0.19 -3.99
CA GLY A 249 11.04 0.85 -5.02
C GLY A 249 12.03 0.59 -6.17
N ILE A 250 12.71 -0.57 -6.18
CA ILE A 250 13.69 -0.90 -7.21
C ILE A 250 12.99 -1.30 -8.50
N GLU A 251 13.23 -0.57 -9.59
CA GLU A 251 12.70 -0.86 -10.91
C GLU A 251 13.72 -1.59 -11.78
N ILE A 252 13.33 -2.74 -12.33
CA ILE A 252 14.12 -3.54 -13.24
C ILE A 252 13.37 -3.66 -14.56
N ARG A 253 14.02 -3.26 -15.65
CA ARG A 253 13.50 -3.44 -17.02
C ARG A 253 13.93 -4.78 -17.57
N GLN A 254 12.97 -5.53 -18.05
CA GLN A 254 13.19 -6.87 -18.56
C GLN A 254 12.51 -7.08 -19.91
N LYS A 255 13.21 -7.73 -20.84
CA LYS A 255 12.64 -8.14 -22.14
C LYS A 255 11.80 -9.40 -22.00
N ILE A 256 10.67 -9.43 -22.70
CA ILE A 256 9.83 -10.62 -22.87
C ILE A 256 10.31 -11.35 -24.14
N VAL A 257 10.70 -12.59 -23.99
CA VAL A 257 11.11 -13.46 -25.10
C VAL A 257 9.99 -14.46 -25.36
N TYR A 258 9.50 -14.51 -26.62
CA TYR A 258 8.40 -15.35 -27.05
C TYR A 258 8.88 -16.64 -27.73
#